data_e40684f5825638b5423bb5aff212c062
#
_entry.id   e40684f5825638b5423bb5aff212c062
#
_cell.length_a   1.000
_cell.length_b   1.000
_cell.length_c   1.000
_cell.angle_alpha   90.00
_cell.angle_beta   90.00
_cell.angle_gamma   90.00
#
_symmetry.space_group_name_H-M   'P 1'
#
loop_
_entity.id
_entity.type
_entity.pdbx_description
1 polymer ?
#
loop_
_entity_poly.entity_id
_entity_poly.type
_entity_poly.pdbx_seq_one_letter_code
_entity_poly.pdbx_strand_id
1 'polypeptide(L)'
;MKLVIITSCVAGVAHSDMCAAALKKEATDRGHSVRVEMQGGSNLSDMLPKEICQSADVILIAYAIAVARKERFEGKPVVKVPIDQAIRHIKQVIDKAEEVYGQTAGSERKG
;
A
#
# COMPACT_ATOMS: atom_id res chain seq x y z
N MET A 1 10.52 2.19 -7.35
CA MET A 1 9.49 3.22 -7.03
C MET A 1 9.35 3.40 -5.53
N LYS A 2 8.75 4.47 -5.13
CA LYS A 2 8.41 4.69 -3.72
C LYS A 2 7.00 4.16 -3.50
N LEU A 3 6.87 3.16 -2.66
CA LEU A 3 5.60 2.47 -2.42
C LEU A 3 5.15 2.69 -0.98
N VAL A 4 3.91 3.10 -0.81
CA VAL A 4 3.28 3.14 0.52
C VAL A 4 2.29 1.98 0.58
N ILE A 5 2.43 1.16 1.60
CA ILE A 5 1.54 0.01 1.82
C ILE A 5 0.71 0.28 3.06
N ILE A 6 -0.61 0.20 2.91
CA ILE A 6 -1.52 0.39 4.02
C ILE A 6 -2.35 -0.87 4.19
N THR A 7 -2.34 -1.44 5.38
CA THR A 7 -3.21 -2.56 5.71
C THR A 7 -4.26 -2.10 6.72
N SER A 8 -5.47 -2.57 6.56
CA SER A 8 -6.59 -2.17 7.41
C SER A 8 -7.41 -3.38 7.78
N CYS A 9 -7.45 -3.71 9.06
CA CYS A 9 -8.22 -4.85 9.54
C CYS A 9 -8.69 -4.62 10.97
N VAL A 10 -9.53 -5.53 11.47
CA VAL A 10 -10.02 -5.48 12.84
C VAL A 10 -8.86 -5.74 13.80
N ALA A 11 -8.83 -5.02 14.91
CA ALA A 11 -7.79 -5.18 15.93
C ALA A 11 -7.65 -6.63 16.39
N GLY A 12 -6.40 -7.05 16.60
CA GLY A 12 -6.11 -8.41 17.08
C GLY A 12 -6.04 -9.47 16.01
N VAL A 13 -6.18 -9.10 14.75
CA VAL A 13 -6.08 -10.04 13.63
C VAL A 13 -4.65 -10.04 13.11
N ALA A 14 -4.02 -11.20 13.11
CA ALA A 14 -2.63 -11.35 12.70
C ALA A 14 -2.42 -11.20 11.19
N HIS A 15 -3.48 -11.32 10.39
CA HIS A 15 -3.38 -11.23 8.94
C HIS A 15 -2.79 -9.91 8.44
N SER A 16 -3.10 -8.83 9.15
CA SER A 16 -2.63 -7.51 8.81
C SER A 16 -1.10 -7.43 8.87
N ASP A 17 -0.52 -7.93 9.96
CA ASP A 17 0.92 -7.95 10.16
C ASP A 17 1.61 -8.82 9.13
N MET A 18 1.08 -10.01 8.90
CA MET A 18 1.65 -10.96 7.94
C MET A 18 1.60 -10.41 6.53
N CYS A 19 0.48 -9.83 6.17
CA CYS A 19 0.29 -9.25 4.83
C CYS A 19 1.26 -8.08 4.62
N ALA A 20 1.34 -7.19 5.59
CA ALA A 20 2.22 -6.03 5.51
C ALA A 20 3.69 -6.46 5.37
N ALA A 21 4.10 -7.42 6.20
CA ALA A 21 5.49 -7.92 6.17
C ALA A 21 5.81 -8.58 4.83
N ALA A 22 4.90 -9.39 4.32
CA ALA A 22 5.12 -10.09 3.06
C ALA A 22 5.17 -9.12 1.87
N LEU A 23 4.26 -8.17 1.82
CA LEU A 23 4.25 -7.17 0.77
C LEU A 23 5.50 -6.30 0.82
N LYS A 24 5.90 -5.88 2.02
CA LYS A 24 7.11 -5.10 2.20
C LYS A 24 8.34 -5.86 1.72
N LYS A 25 8.43 -7.14 2.10
CA LYS A 25 9.57 -7.97 1.72
C LYS A 25 9.66 -8.12 0.20
N GLU A 26 8.55 -8.45 -0.44
CA GLU A 26 8.54 -8.63 -1.89
C GLU A 26 8.93 -7.33 -2.61
N ALA A 27 8.36 -6.21 -2.22
CA ALA A 27 8.68 -4.93 -2.83
C ALA A 27 10.13 -4.52 -2.59
N THR A 28 10.63 -4.74 -1.38
CA THR A 28 12.01 -4.43 -1.04
C THR A 28 12.98 -5.29 -1.85
N ASP A 29 12.67 -6.58 -1.99
CA ASP A 29 13.49 -7.51 -2.77
C ASP A 29 13.56 -7.08 -4.25
N ARG A 30 12.55 -6.37 -4.73
CA ARG A 30 12.54 -5.84 -6.10
C ARG A 30 13.21 -4.47 -6.22
N GLY A 31 13.77 -3.96 -5.14
CA GLY A 31 14.50 -2.69 -5.15
C GLY A 31 13.67 -1.45 -4.92
N HIS A 32 12.42 -1.60 -4.48
CA HIS A 32 11.56 -0.45 -4.19
C HIS A 32 11.79 0.09 -2.79
N SER A 33 11.55 1.39 -2.60
CA SER A 33 11.50 1.99 -1.27
C SER A 33 10.08 1.81 -0.73
N VAL A 34 9.95 1.29 0.48
CA VAL A 34 8.65 0.91 1.03
C VAL A 34 8.41 1.55 2.39
N ARG A 35 7.23 2.11 2.56
CA ARG A 35 6.74 2.56 3.86
C ARG A 35 5.43 1.84 4.14
N VAL A 36 5.24 1.42 5.38
CA VAL A 36 4.08 0.62 5.76
C VAL A 36 3.31 1.30 6.88
N GLU A 37 1.99 1.33 6.74
CA GLU A 37 1.09 1.80 7.78
C GLU A 37 0.07 0.71 8.04
N MET A 38 -0.11 0.34 9.30
CA MET A 38 -1.11 -0.65 9.69
C MET A 38 -2.21 0.03 10.47
N GLN A 39 -3.44 -0.06 9.97
CA GLN A 39 -4.62 0.46 10.64
C GLN A 39 -5.41 -0.71 11.20
N GLY A 40 -5.61 -0.76 12.50
CA GLY A 40 -6.36 -1.83 13.11
C GLY A 40 -6.97 -1.39 14.42
N GLY A 41 -8.29 -1.50 14.53
CA GLY A 41 -8.99 -1.13 15.74
C GLY A 41 -8.68 0.30 16.19
N SER A 42 -8.16 0.43 17.38
CA SER A 42 -7.82 1.73 17.95
C SER A 42 -6.36 2.15 17.71
N ASN A 43 -5.58 1.31 17.04
CA ASN A 43 -4.15 1.56 16.89
C ASN A 43 -3.86 2.34 15.60
N LEU A 44 -3.97 3.66 15.68
CA LEU A 44 -3.70 4.55 14.56
C LEU A 44 -2.45 5.40 14.78
N SER A 45 -1.62 5.01 15.75
CA SER A 45 -0.47 5.83 16.16
C SER A 45 0.65 5.91 15.13
N ASP A 46 0.72 4.95 14.21
CA ASP A 46 1.80 4.88 13.23
C ASP A 46 1.38 5.41 11.85
N MET A 47 0.37 6.24 11.80
CA MET A 47 -0.10 6.80 10.53
C MET A 47 0.98 7.62 9.86
N LEU A 48 1.16 7.37 8.57
CA LEU A 48 2.11 8.13 7.76
C LEU A 48 1.56 9.53 7.48
N PRO A 49 2.41 10.56 7.53
CA PRO A 49 1.94 11.90 7.23
C PRO A 49 1.59 12.04 5.74
N LYS A 50 0.76 13.02 5.44
CA LYS A 50 0.32 13.31 4.08
C LYS A 50 1.51 13.47 3.13
N GLU A 51 2.58 14.12 3.59
CA GLU A 51 3.77 14.36 2.78
C GLU A 51 4.40 13.06 2.29
N ILE A 52 4.47 12.05 3.15
CA ILE A 52 5.00 10.74 2.78
C ILE A 52 4.09 10.09 1.75
N CYS A 53 2.78 10.14 1.96
CA CYS A 53 1.83 9.56 1.02
C CYS A 53 1.88 10.26 -0.34
N GLN A 54 2.00 11.58 -0.33
CA GLN A 54 2.07 12.35 -1.58
C GLN A 54 3.40 12.16 -2.31
N SER A 55 4.46 11.83 -1.59
CA SER A 55 5.76 11.56 -2.22
C SER A 55 5.85 10.15 -2.80
N ALA A 56 4.92 9.27 -2.45
CA ALA A 56 4.93 7.90 -2.97
C ALA A 56 4.54 7.89 -4.44
N ASP A 57 5.05 6.92 -5.16
CA ASP A 57 4.66 6.71 -6.56
C ASP A 57 3.35 5.96 -6.66
N VAL A 58 3.12 5.01 -5.76
CA VAL A 58 1.89 4.22 -5.71
C VAL A 58 1.48 4.00 -4.26
N ILE A 59 0.20 4.03 -3.99
CA ILE A 59 -0.38 3.67 -2.70
C ILE A 59 -1.03 2.29 -2.85
N LEU A 60 -0.56 1.33 -2.08
CA LEU A 60 -1.10 -0.03 -2.11
C LEU A 60 -1.88 -0.26 -0.83
N ILE A 61 -3.17 -0.57 -0.97
CA ILE A 61 -4.06 -0.77 0.17
C ILE A 61 -4.54 -2.22 0.20
N ALA A 62 -4.20 -2.92 1.26
CA ALA A 62 -4.73 -4.25 1.54
C ALA A 62 -5.73 -4.10 2.69
N TYR A 63 -7.00 -4.29 2.40
CA TYR A 63 -8.05 -3.92 3.32
C TYR A 63 -8.96 -5.08 3.72
N ALA A 64 -9.42 -5.06 4.95
CA ALA A 64 -10.53 -5.88 5.43
C ALA A 64 -11.67 -4.97 5.93
N ILE A 65 -11.31 -3.76 6.34
CA ILE A 65 -12.27 -2.73 6.74
C ILE A 65 -11.89 -1.42 6.04
N ALA A 66 -12.73 -0.42 6.17
CA ALA A 66 -12.48 0.88 5.54
C ALA A 66 -11.19 1.50 6.02
N VAL A 67 -10.46 2.12 5.11
CA VAL A 67 -9.20 2.78 5.41
C VAL A 67 -9.47 4.21 5.86
N ALA A 68 -8.82 4.62 6.95
CA ALA A 68 -8.95 5.97 7.48
C ALA A 68 -8.01 6.94 6.76
N ARG A 69 -8.41 8.21 6.72
CA ARG A 69 -7.60 9.31 6.20
C ARG A 69 -7.18 9.14 4.75
N LYS A 70 -8.15 8.77 3.93
CA LYS A 70 -7.91 8.57 2.49
C LYS A 70 -7.58 9.88 1.76
N GLU A 71 -7.88 11.01 2.34
CA GLU A 71 -7.57 12.31 1.74
C GLU A 71 -6.07 12.49 1.50
N ARG A 72 -5.24 11.74 2.22
CA ARG A 72 -3.79 11.80 2.02
C ARG A 72 -3.36 11.26 0.67
N PHE A 73 -4.21 10.46 0.05
CA PHE A 73 -3.89 9.77 -1.21
C PHE A 73 -4.48 10.48 -2.43
N GLU A 74 -5.11 11.61 -2.23
CA GLU A 74 -5.75 12.33 -3.33
C GLU A 74 -4.76 12.63 -4.44
N GLY A 75 -5.15 12.30 -5.66
CA GLY A 75 -4.30 12.51 -6.82
C GLY A 75 -3.23 11.47 -7.03
N LYS A 76 -3.12 10.47 -6.15
CA LYS A 76 -2.11 9.42 -6.29
C LYS A 76 -2.72 8.15 -6.87
N PRO A 77 -1.93 7.37 -7.62
CA PRO A 77 -2.37 6.04 -8.05
C PRO A 77 -2.57 5.15 -6.82
N VAL A 78 -3.75 4.53 -6.72
CA VAL A 78 -4.07 3.66 -5.59
C VAL A 78 -4.45 2.28 -6.11
N VAL A 79 -3.81 1.26 -5.55
CA VAL A 79 -4.17 -0.13 -5.81
C VAL A 79 -4.84 -0.67 -4.55
N LYS A 80 -6.08 -1.10 -4.66
CA LYS A 80 -6.84 -1.63 -3.53
C LYS A 80 -7.09 -3.11 -3.74
N VAL A 81 -6.84 -3.91 -2.72
CA VAL A 81 -7.06 -5.35 -2.79
C VAL A 81 -7.55 -5.83 -1.43
N PRO A 82 -8.53 -6.74 -1.38
CA PRO A 82 -8.92 -7.34 -0.11
C PRO A 82 -7.74 -8.04 0.54
N ILE A 83 -7.63 -7.95 1.85
CA ILE A 83 -6.45 -8.48 2.55
C ILE A 83 -6.28 -9.98 2.34
N ASP A 84 -7.38 -10.73 2.26
CA ASP A 84 -7.32 -12.17 1.99
C ASP A 84 -6.70 -12.47 0.62
N GLN A 85 -7.05 -11.67 -0.36
CA GLN A 85 -6.48 -11.81 -1.70
C GLN A 85 -5.00 -11.40 -1.71
N ALA A 86 -4.69 -10.32 -1.02
CA ALA A 86 -3.31 -9.83 -0.98
C ALA A 86 -2.37 -10.88 -0.37
N ILE A 87 -2.78 -11.51 0.72
CA ILE A 87 -1.93 -12.47 1.42
C ILE A 87 -1.70 -13.73 0.60
N ARG A 88 -2.65 -14.09 -0.27
CA ARG A 88 -2.55 -15.26 -1.14
C ARG A 88 -1.77 -14.98 -2.42
N HIS A 89 -1.70 -13.73 -2.82
CA HIS A 89 -1.14 -13.35 -4.13
C HIS A 89 -0.14 -12.20 -3.99
N ILE A 90 0.81 -12.34 -3.06
CA ILE A 90 1.78 -11.28 -2.75
C ILE A 90 2.49 -10.77 -4.00
N LYS A 91 3.00 -11.69 -4.83
CA LYS A 91 3.75 -11.30 -6.02
C LYS A 91 2.87 -10.59 -7.02
N GLN A 92 1.66 -11.09 -7.24
CA GLN A 92 0.73 -10.48 -8.18
C GLN A 92 0.30 -9.09 -7.71
N VAL A 93 0.16 -8.89 -6.41
CA VAL A 93 -0.19 -7.57 -5.85
C VAL A 93 0.92 -6.57 -6.15
N ILE A 94 2.17 -6.95 -5.93
CA ILE A 94 3.30 -6.07 -6.24
C ILE A 94 3.42 -5.86 -7.75
N ASP A 95 3.19 -6.91 -8.55
CA ASP A 95 3.15 -6.79 -10.01
C ASP A 95 2.14 -5.72 -10.44
N LYS A 96 0.96 -5.73 -9.82
CA LYS A 96 -0.08 -4.74 -10.12
C LYS A 96 0.37 -3.33 -9.76
N ALA A 97 1.03 -3.17 -8.62
CA ALA A 97 1.54 -1.87 -8.22
C ALA A 97 2.58 -1.36 -9.22
N GLU A 98 3.47 -2.23 -9.67
CA GLU A 98 4.47 -1.86 -10.68
C GLU A 98 3.83 -1.50 -12.01
N GLU A 99 2.79 -2.23 -12.40
CA GLU A 99 2.04 -1.94 -13.62
C GLU A 99 1.40 -0.56 -13.56
N VAL A 100 0.75 -0.26 -12.45
CA VAL A 100 0.12 1.05 -12.25
C VAL A 100 1.16 2.16 -12.27
N TYR A 101 2.30 1.95 -11.61
CA TYR A 101 3.40 2.91 -11.63
C TYR A 101 3.88 3.17 -13.05
N GLY A 102 4.07 2.12 -13.83
CA GLY A 102 4.52 2.25 -15.22
C GLY A 102 3.55 3.04 -16.07
N GLN A 103 2.26 2.79 -15.91
CA GLN A 103 1.22 3.52 -16.64
C GLN A 103 1.22 5.00 -16.26
N THR A 104 1.29 5.30 -14.97
CA THR A 104 1.26 6.68 -14.49
C THR A 104 2.52 7.42 -14.91
N ALA A 105 3.69 6.82 -14.72
CA ALA A 105 4.95 7.44 -15.09
C ALA A 105 5.01 7.69 -16.59
N GLY A 106 4.53 6.72 -17.38
CA GLY A 106 4.47 6.88 -18.82
C GLY A 106 3.60 8.04 -19.25
N SER A 107 2.43 8.19 -18.62
CA SER A 107 1.52 9.30 -18.89
C SER A 107 2.16 10.64 -18.55
N GLU A 108 2.83 10.73 -17.44
CA GLU A 108 3.50 11.95 -17.02
C GLU A 108 4.60 12.37 -17.99
N ARG A 109 5.35 11.40 -18.49
CA ARG A 109 6.42 11.69 -19.44
C ARG A 109 5.91 12.25 -20.75
N LYS A 110 4.73 11.85 -21.14
CA LYS A 110 4.11 12.32 -22.36
C LYS A 110 3.41 13.64 -22.20
N GLY A 111 3.02 13.93 -21.00
CA GLY A 111 2.36 15.21 -20.67
C GLY A 111 3.34 16.31 -20.42
#